data_28752ff04acca3b20f44a22b90434653
#
_entry.id   28752ff04acca3b20f44a22b90434653
#
_cell.length_a   1.000
_cell.length_b   1.000
_cell.length_c   1.000
_cell.angle_alpha   90.00
_cell.angle_beta   90.00
_cell.angle_gamma   90.00
#
_symmetry.space_group_name_H-M   'P 1'
#
loop_
_entity.id
_entity.type
_entity.pdbx_description
1 polymer ?
#
loop_
_entity_poly.entity_id
_entity_poly.type
_entity_poly.pdbx_seq_one_letter_code
_entity_poly.pdbx_strand_id
1 'polypeptide(L)'
;ERCLATEQIFDEKVADILSEVKLVCDENKTEVSIPKLLTFSYYATILHEWLASYGFSAHQVQDIASKLPYQKTGNRFYSKEFVLLVDRSKLCLYRKNNVPKKFFPFALKECKRADFQEELKNGIPSNVIFVDKDKLQETLTHRVWKEGDRFAPFGMKGKRKKVSDLLIDLKLSCVDKQRVIVLLSADEIVWVVGVRSSDLFRVDSNTKTILRIEYTE
;
A
#
# COMPACT_ATOMS: atom_id res chain seq x y z
N GLU A 1 -3.62 22.80 -37.96
CA GLU A 1 -3.99 23.98 -37.14
C GLU A 1 -5.21 23.72 -36.22
N ARG A 2 -6.34 23.16 -36.74
CA ARG A 2 -7.56 22.90 -35.92
C ARG A 2 -7.31 21.87 -34.80
N CYS A 3 -6.50 20.83 -34.98
CA CYS A 3 -6.18 19.85 -33.97
C CYS A 3 -5.38 20.46 -32.81
N LEU A 4 -4.39 21.30 -33.10
CA LEU A 4 -3.58 21.98 -32.09
C LEU A 4 -4.40 22.93 -31.22
N ALA A 5 -5.32 23.71 -31.84
CA ALA A 5 -6.20 24.60 -31.11
C ALA A 5 -7.19 23.83 -30.21
N THR A 6 -7.68 22.66 -30.67
CA THR A 6 -8.58 21.81 -29.87
C THR A 6 -7.84 21.19 -28.67
N GLU A 7 -6.61 20.77 -28.86
CA GLU A 7 -5.74 20.23 -27.80
C GLU A 7 -5.43 21.29 -26.74
N GLN A 8 -5.10 22.53 -27.17
CA GLN A 8 -4.90 23.63 -26.23
C GLN A 8 -6.13 23.93 -25.38
N ILE A 9 -7.31 24.02 -25.99
CA ILE A 9 -8.58 24.27 -25.28
C ILE A 9 -8.85 23.12 -24.30
N PHE A 10 -8.56 21.87 -24.68
CA PHE A 10 -8.72 20.70 -23.83
C PHE A 10 -7.80 20.77 -22.60
N ASP A 11 -6.51 21.06 -22.81
CA ASP A 11 -5.51 21.16 -21.74
C ASP A 11 -5.84 22.30 -20.78
N GLU A 12 -6.22 23.47 -21.28
CA GLU A 12 -6.68 24.58 -20.45
C GLU A 12 -7.89 24.19 -19.60
N LYS A 13 -8.88 23.53 -20.20
CA LYS A 13 -10.07 23.10 -19.47
C LYS A 13 -9.77 22.06 -18.40
N VAL A 14 -8.88 21.10 -18.66
CA VAL A 14 -8.42 20.12 -17.68
C VAL A 14 -7.68 20.81 -16.54
N ALA A 15 -6.81 21.77 -16.84
CA ALA A 15 -6.09 22.55 -15.84
C ALA A 15 -7.01 23.36 -14.93
N ASP A 16 -8.02 24.02 -15.50
CA ASP A 16 -9.05 24.77 -14.76
C ASP A 16 -9.79 23.85 -13.76
N ILE A 17 -10.27 22.70 -14.26
CA ILE A 17 -11.01 21.75 -13.42
C ILE A 17 -10.10 21.18 -12.34
N LEU A 18 -8.86 20.82 -12.66
CA LEU A 18 -7.91 20.36 -11.67
C LEU A 18 -7.64 21.42 -10.61
N SER A 19 -7.59 22.70 -10.96
CA SER A 19 -7.44 23.78 -10.00
C SER A 19 -8.66 23.90 -9.06
N GLU A 20 -9.87 23.69 -9.57
CA GLU A 20 -11.12 23.73 -8.81
C GLU A 20 -11.26 22.55 -7.82
N VAL A 21 -10.86 21.34 -8.24
CA VAL A 21 -10.98 20.12 -7.42
C VAL A 21 -9.81 19.88 -6.48
N LYS A 22 -8.65 20.51 -6.72
CA LYS A 22 -7.49 20.44 -5.84
C LYS A 22 -7.80 21.15 -4.52
N LEU A 23 -7.41 20.50 -3.41
CA LEU A 23 -7.53 21.02 -2.05
C LEU A 23 -6.19 21.49 -1.51
N VAL A 24 -5.13 20.77 -1.84
CA VAL A 24 -3.74 21.05 -1.45
C VAL A 24 -2.85 20.67 -2.63
N CYS A 25 -1.87 21.49 -2.89
CA CYS A 25 -0.80 21.18 -3.86
C CYS A 25 0.50 21.79 -3.33
N ASP A 26 1.39 20.93 -2.84
CA ASP A 26 2.75 21.28 -2.45
C ASP A 26 3.75 20.34 -3.12
N GLU A 27 5.05 20.53 -2.87
CA GLU A 27 6.14 19.74 -3.49
C GLU A 27 6.05 18.24 -3.17
N ASN A 28 5.39 17.88 -2.08
CA ASN A 28 5.37 16.53 -1.54
C ASN A 28 4.02 15.83 -1.64
N LYS A 29 2.94 16.62 -1.84
CA LYS A 29 1.58 16.13 -1.76
C LYS A 29 0.63 16.92 -2.64
N THR A 30 -0.25 16.22 -3.34
CA THR A 30 -1.42 16.80 -4.00
C THR A 30 -2.69 16.11 -3.48
N GLU A 31 -3.66 16.89 -3.01
CA GLU A 31 -4.98 16.39 -2.61
C GLU A 31 -6.06 16.87 -3.58
N VAL A 32 -6.92 15.95 -3.99
CA VAL A 32 -8.08 16.20 -4.86
C VAL A 32 -9.34 15.74 -4.17
N SER A 33 -10.38 16.56 -4.22
CA SER A 33 -11.70 16.25 -3.67
C SER A 33 -12.44 15.24 -4.54
N ILE A 34 -12.74 14.05 -4.04
CA ILE A 34 -13.54 13.04 -4.75
C ILE A 34 -14.95 13.54 -5.03
N PRO A 35 -15.72 14.10 -4.07
CA PRO A 35 -17.06 14.61 -4.35
C PRO A 35 -17.09 15.67 -5.44
N LYS A 36 -16.16 16.64 -5.42
CA LYS A 36 -16.07 17.65 -6.47
C LYS A 36 -15.69 17.03 -7.83
N LEU A 37 -14.74 16.10 -7.84
CA LEU A 37 -14.34 15.44 -9.08
C LEU A 37 -15.50 14.66 -9.71
N LEU A 38 -16.30 13.97 -8.92
CA LEU A 38 -17.44 13.18 -9.38
C LEU A 38 -18.64 14.03 -9.89
N THR A 39 -18.63 15.36 -9.69
CA THR A 39 -19.66 16.23 -10.32
C THR A 39 -19.49 16.34 -11.83
N PHE A 40 -18.28 16.06 -12.34
CA PHE A 40 -18.00 16.09 -13.77
C PHE A 40 -18.28 14.71 -14.39
N SER A 41 -19.14 14.64 -15.40
CA SER A 41 -19.46 13.39 -16.11
C SER A 41 -18.23 12.75 -16.78
N TYR A 42 -17.21 13.53 -17.07
CA TYR A 42 -15.93 13.13 -17.68
C TYR A 42 -14.77 13.06 -16.67
N TYR A 43 -15.05 12.84 -15.39
CA TYR A 43 -14.04 12.73 -14.34
C TYR A 43 -12.95 11.69 -14.63
N ALA A 44 -13.28 10.62 -15.36
CA ALA A 44 -12.32 9.60 -15.74
C ALA A 44 -11.22 10.17 -16.66
N THR A 45 -11.59 11.04 -17.59
CA THR A 45 -10.64 11.75 -18.46
C THR A 45 -9.77 12.70 -17.65
N ILE A 46 -10.36 13.46 -16.72
CA ILE A 46 -9.61 14.38 -15.83
C ILE A 46 -8.60 13.58 -14.99
N LEU A 47 -9.01 12.42 -14.45
CA LEU A 47 -8.11 11.54 -13.71
C LEU A 47 -6.98 11.03 -14.58
N HIS A 48 -7.27 10.69 -15.85
CA HIS A 48 -6.27 10.20 -16.79
C HIS A 48 -5.20 11.26 -17.01
N GLU A 49 -5.59 12.47 -17.39
CA GLU A 49 -4.64 13.55 -17.65
C GLU A 49 -3.82 13.91 -16.40
N TRP A 50 -4.49 13.95 -15.25
CA TRP A 50 -3.79 14.20 -13.99
C TRP A 50 -2.77 13.10 -13.65
N LEU A 51 -3.19 11.84 -13.62
CA LEU A 51 -2.36 10.74 -13.12
C LEU A 51 -1.31 10.25 -14.13
N ALA A 52 -1.54 10.45 -15.45
CA ALA A 52 -0.58 10.12 -16.49
C ALA A 52 0.75 10.89 -16.31
N SER A 53 0.66 12.16 -15.91
CA SER A 53 1.83 13.00 -15.62
C SER A 53 2.68 12.51 -14.44
N TYR A 54 2.11 11.62 -13.60
CA TYR A 54 2.78 10.98 -12.46
C TYR A 54 3.12 9.50 -12.70
N GLY A 55 3.05 9.06 -13.97
CA GLY A 55 3.49 7.72 -14.39
C GLY A 55 2.52 6.59 -14.07
N PHE A 56 1.24 6.87 -13.89
CA PHE A 56 0.20 5.84 -13.84
C PHE A 56 -0.21 5.44 -15.25
N SER A 57 -0.33 4.13 -15.52
CA SER A 57 -0.77 3.63 -16.82
C SER A 57 -2.27 3.89 -17.06
N ALA A 58 -2.68 3.98 -18.33
CA ALA A 58 -4.08 4.15 -18.70
C ALA A 58 -4.99 3.08 -18.08
N HIS A 59 -4.53 1.82 -18.05
CA HIS A 59 -5.27 0.70 -17.43
C HIS A 59 -5.45 0.91 -15.92
N GLN A 60 -4.39 1.34 -15.20
CA GLN A 60 -4.49 1.65 -13.77
C GLN A 60 -5.49 2.79 -13.52
N VAL A 61 -5.44 3.85 -14.33
CA VAL A 61 -6.35 4.99 -14.18
C VAL A 61 -7.80 4.58 -14.45
N GLN A 62 -8.03 3.75 -15.45
CA GLN A 62 -9.36 3.22 -15.74
C GLN A 62 -9.90 2.36 -14.59
N ASP A 63 -9.05 1.53 -13.97
CA ASP A 63 -9.42 0.74 -12.79
C ASP A 63 -9.74 1.63 -11.59
N ILE A 64 -8.96 2.68 -11.36
CA ILE A 64 -9.21 3.70 -10.33
C ILE A 64 -10.55 4.39 -10.59
N ALA A 65 -10.76 4.91 -11.80
CA ALA A 65 -11.94 5.66 -12.17
C ALA A 65 -13.24 4.84 -12.03
N SER A 66 -13.24 3.59 -12.51
CA SER A 66 -14.40 2.70 -12.45
C SER A 66 -14.83 2.36 -11.01
N LYS A 67 -13.86 2.31 -10.10
CA LYS A 67 -14.10 1.98 -8.69
C LYS A 67 -14.30 3.22 -7.81
N LEU A 68 -13.90 4.40 -8.27
CA LEU A 68 -13.85 5.62 -7.46
C LEU A 68 -15.15 5.95 -6.71
N PRO A 69 -16.36 5.82 -7.30
CA PRO A 69 -17.60 6.09 -6.59
C PRO A 69 -17.87 5.16 -5.40
N TYR A 70 -17.25 3.96 -5.40
CA TYR A 70 -17.46 2.90 -4.41
C TYR A 70 -16.21 2.60 -3.59
N GLN A 71 -15.16 3.40 -3.74
CA GLN A 71 -13.87 3.12 -3.11
C GLN A 71 -13.92 3.25 -1.60
N LYS A 72 -13.28 2.29 -0.93
CA LYS A 72 -13.08 2.33 0.52
C LYS A 72 -11.82 3.12 0.84
N THR A 73 -11.88 3.87 1.93
CA THR A 73 -10.69 4.53 2.51
C THR A 73 -9.56 3.52 2.74
N GLY A 74 -8.35 3.93 2.39
CA GLY A 74 -7.14 3.12 2.54
C GLY A 74 -6.67 2.40 1.29
N ASN A 75 -7.44 2.43 0.18
CA ASN A 75 -6.97 1.88 -1.10
C ASN A 75 -5.78 2.68 -1.63
N ARG A 76 -4.81 1.97 -2.22
CA ARG A 76 -3.56 2.52 -2.72
C ARG A 76 -3.27 2.03 -4.12
N PHE A 77 -2.73 2.93 -4.92
CA PHE A 77 -2.28 2.66 -6.27
C PHE A 77 -0.85 3.20 -6.42
N TYR A 78 -0.03 2.49 -7.16
CA TYR A 78 1.40 2.78 -7.24
C TYR A 78 1.82 3.02 -8.69
N SER A 79 2.54 4.12 -8.92
CA SER A 79 3.36 4.29 -10.12
C SER A 79 4.83 4.03 -9.78
N LYS A 80 5.76 4.30 -10.69
CA LYS A 80 7.20 4.14 -10.42
C LYS A 80 7.67 4.99 -9.23
N GLU A 81 7.23 6.24 -9.13
CA GLU A 81 7.71 7.21 -8.14
C GLU A 81 6.65 7.70 -7.16
N PHE A 82 5.36 7.48 -7.47
CA PHE A 82 4.26 8.03 -6.69
C PHE A 82 3.32 6.96 -6.12
N VAL A 83 2.61 7.36 -5.08
CA VAL A 83 1.53 6.58 -4.45
C VAL A 83 0.29 7.45 -4.41
N LEU A 84 -0.80 6.96 -4.99
CA LEU A 84 -2.13 7.54 -4.86
C LEU A 84 -2.89 6.81 -3.74
N LEU A 85 -3.38 7.57 -2.78
CA LEU A 85 -4.17 7.08 -1.65
C LEU A 85 -5.61 7.56 -1.76
N VAL A 86 -6.56 6.69 -1.47
CA VAL A 86 -7.96 7.06 -1.23
C VAL A 86 -8.15 7.27 0.27
N ASP A 87 -8.33 8.51 0.71
CA ASP A 87 -8.57 8.86 2.11
C ASP A 87 -9.93 9.56 2.26
N ARG A 88 -10.96 8.81 2.69
CA ARG A 88 -12.34 9.30 2.85
C ARG A 88 -12.89 9.93 1.55
N SER A 89 -12.98 11.25 1.52
CA SER A 89 -13.48 12.04 0.39
C SER A 89 -12.38 12.64 -0.47
N LYS A 90 -11.13 12.16 -0.34
CA LYS A 90 -9.96 12.73 -1.02
C LYS A 90 -9.14 11.69 -1.74
N LEU A 91 -8.58 12.06 -2.87
CA LEU A 91 -7.42 11.41 -3.47
C LEU A 91 -6.17 12.16 -3.03
N CYS A 92 -5.22 11.44 -2.45
CA CYS A 92 -3.96 12.00 -1.96
C CYS A 92 -2.80 11.37 -2.74
N LEU A 93 -2.13 12.17 -3.55
CA LEU A 93 -0.95 11.76 -4.30
C LEU A 93 0.31 12.18 -3.54
N TYR A 94 1.21 11.23 -3.29
CA TYR A 94 2.49 11.46 -2.61
C TYR A 94 3.64 10.90 -3.45
N ARG A 95 4.82 11.51 -3.36
CA ARG A 95 6.06 10.79 -3.72
C ARG A 95 6.29 9.63 -2.75
N LYS A 96 6.77 8.48 -3.24
CA LYS A 96 6.97 7.26 -2.43
C LYS A 96 7.78 7.51 -1.15
N ASN A 97 8.79 8.37 -1.22
CA ASN A 97 9.65 8.69 -0.07
C ASN A 97 9.00 9.63 0.96
N ASN A 98 7.85 10.24 0.61
CA ASN A 98 7.19 11.26 1.43
C ASN A 98 5.78 10.82 1.90
N VAL A 99 5.45 9.54 1.74
CA VAL A 99 4.17 9.01 2.27
C VAL A 99 4.18 9.12 3.79
N PRO A 100 3.19 9.78 4.42
CA PRO A 100 3.14 9.89 5.86
C PRO A 100 3.14 8.52 6.55
N LYS A 101 3.89 8.38 7.66
CA LYS A 101 4.03 7.12 8.41
C LYS A 101 2.69 6.49 8.79
N LYS A 102 1.67 7.30 9.10
CA LYS A 102 0.31 6.80 9.35
C LYS A 102 -0.30 6.00 8.19
N PHE A 103 0.20 6.16 6.97
CA PHE A 103 -0.24 5.42 5.80
C PHE A 103 0.64 4.21 5.48
N PHE A 104 1.86 4.18 6.02
CA PHE A 104 2.71 2.99 6.01
C PHE A 104 3.36 2.87 7.39
N PRO A 105 2.65 2.29 8.35
CA PRO A 105 3.06 2.24 9.75
C PRO A 105 4.14 1.16 9.98
N PHE A 106 5.14 1.11 9.13
CA PHE A 106 6.25 0.17 9.24
C PHE A 106 7.58 0.89 9.06
N ALA A 107 8.47 0.72 10.03
CA ALA A 107 9.86 1.09 9.89
C ALA A 107 10.64 -0.09 9.27
N LEU A 108 11.39 0.19 8.21
CA LEU A 108 12.21 -0.79 7.51
C LEU A 108 13.69 -0.45 7.74
N LYS A 109 14.47 -1.42 8.22
CA LYS A 109 15.90 -1.23 8.46
C LYS A 109 16.66 -2.49 8.05
N GLU A 110 17.70 -2.35 7.24
CA GLU A 110 18.63 -3.43 6.99
C GLU A 110 19.42 -3.75 8.27
N CYS A 111 19.59 -5.02 8.55
CA CYS A 111 20.14 -5.53 9.78
C CYS A 111 21.33 -6.45 9.48
N LYS A 112 22.40 -6.30 10.24
CA LYS A 112 23.51 -7.24 10.18
C LYS A 112 23.13 -8.57 10.84
N ARG A 113 23.72 -9.66 10.38
CA ARG A 113 23.44 -10.99 10.95
C ARG A 113 23.74 -11.08 12.44
N ALA A 114 24.76 -10.36 12.92
CA ALA A 114 25.08 -10.31 14.35
C ALA A 114 23.96 -9.69 15.18
N ASP A 115 23.42 -8.55 14.72
CA ASP A 115 22.33 -7.83 15.40
C ASP A 115 21.05 -8.69 15.40
N PHE A 116 20.76 -9.36 14.29
CA PHE A 116 19.64 -10.31 14.19
C PHE A 116 19.78 -11.47 15.20
N GLN A 117 20.98 -12.04 15.33
CA GLN A 117 21.23 -13.13 16.29
C GLN A 117 21.10 -12.65 17.74
N GLU A 118 21.49 -11.41 18.03
CA GLU A 118 21.35 -10.81 19.35
C GLU A 118 19.86 -10.57 19.69
N GLU A 119 19.10 -9.95 18.77
CA GLU A 119 17.65 -9.76 18.99
C GLU A 119 16.91 -11.10 19.10
N LEU A 120 17.33 -12.13 18.38
CA LEU A 120 16.75 -13.47 18.49
C LEU A 120 16.96 -14.09 19.87
N LYS A 121 18.14 -13.88 20.50
CA LYS A 121 18.45 -14.35 21.85
C LYS A 121 17.67 -13.60 22.92
N ASN A 122 17.49 -12.29 22.74
CA ASN A 122 16.81 -11.41 23.69
C ASN A 122 15.27 -11.48 23.59
N GLY A 123 14.76 -12.17 22.57
CA GLY A 123 13.34 -12.24 22.25
C GLY A 123 12.89 -11.10 21.32
N ILE A 124 12.23 -11.46 20.23
CA ILE A 124 11.72 -10.51 19.23
C ILE A 124 10.36 -10.00 19.70
N PRO A 125 10.16 -8.67 19.82
CA PRO A 125 8.84 -8.10 20.14
C PRO A 125 7.79 -8.49 19.10
N SER A 126 6.52 -8.56 19.50
CA SER A 126 5.41 -8.96 18.61
C SER A 126 5.17 -7.99 17.45
N ASN A 127 5.59 -6.73 17.60
CA ASN A 127 5.54 -5.70 16.57
C ASN A 127 6.79 -5.66 15.67
N VAL A 128 7.67 -6.66 15.75
CA VAL A 128 8.89 -6.74 14.93
C VAL A 128 8.97 -8.10 14.26
N ILE A 129 9.42 -8.11 13.00
CA ILE A 129 9.83 -9.33 12.29
C ILE A 129 11.15 -9.12 11.56
N PHE A 130 11.81 -10.22 11.25
CA PHE A 130 12.98 -10.27 10.37
C PHE A 130 12.66 -11.12 9.15
N VAL A 131 12.98 -10.61 7.99
CA VAL A 131 12.74 -11.29 6.71
C VAL A 131 13.97 -11.26 5.82
N ASP A 132 14.06 -12.19 4.92
CA ASP A 132 15.02 -12.20 3.83
C ASP A 132 14.58 -11.17 2.78
N LYS A 133 15.37 -10.09 2.65
CA LYS A 133 15.05 -9.00 1.72
C LYS A 133 15.05 -9.48 0.28
N ASP A 134 15.91 -10.43 -0.08
CA ASP A 134 16.05 -10.91 -1.45
C ASP A 134 14.85 -11.79 -1.89
N LYS A 135 14.03 -12.26 -0.93
CA LYS A 135 12.79 -12.99 -1.20
C LYS A 135 11.58 -12.07 -1.37
N LEU A 136 11.71 -10.80 -1.00
CA LEU A 136 10.64 -9.83 -1.19
C LEU A 136 10.55 -9.43 -2.67
N GLN A 137 9.34 -9.42 -3.19
CA GLN A 137 9.02 -8.93 -4.52
C GLN A 137 8.40 -7.55 -4.39
N GLU A 138 8.89 -6.57 -5.18
CA GLU A 138 8.33 -5.22 -5.28
C GLU A 138 8.18 -4.44 -3.96
N THR A 139 7.33 -3.41 -4.00
CA THR A 139 7.06 -2.54 -2.87
C THR A 139 6.14 -3.23 -1.87
N LEU A 140 6.50 -3.23 -0.58
CA LEU A 140 5.65 -3.72 0.49
C LEU A 140 4.37 -2.88 0.59
N THR A 141 3.24 -3.55 0.71
CA THR A 141 1.93 -2.94 0.90
C THR A 141 1.26 -3.50 2.15
N HIS A 142 0.24 -2.82 2.68
CA HIS A 142 -0.52 -3.36 3.80
C HIS A 142 -2.01 -3.07 3.65
N ARG A 143 -2.82 -3.89 4.27
CA ARG A 143 -4.27 -3.74 4.35
C ARG A 143 -4.82 -4.51 5.56
N VAL A 144 -6.05 -4.27 5.89
CA VAL A 144 -6.78 -5.20 6.76
C VAL A 144 -6.91 -6.54 6.04
N TRP A 145 -6.79 -7.64 6.79
CA TRP A 145 -6.98 -8.98 6.24
C TRP A 145 -8.39 -9.15 5.65
N LYS A 146 -8.54 -10.10 4.73
CA LYS A 146 -9.81 -10.43 4.08
C LYS A 146 -10.14 -11.89 4.28
N GLU A 147 -11.42 -12.22 4.26
CA GLU A 147 -11.84 -13.61 4.17
C GLU A 147 -11.26 -14.26 2.91
N GLY A 148 -10.77 -15.50 3.06
CA GLY A 148 -10.04 -16.19 2.00
C GLY A 148 -8.53 -15.97 2.00
N ASP A 149 -7.98 -15.00 2.74
CA ASP A 149 -6.52 -14.79 2.85
C ASP A 149 -5.83 -16.06 3.37
N ARG A 150 -4.75 -16.45 2.69
CA ARG A 150 -3.93 -17.60 3.03
C ARG A 150 -2.46 -17.23 3.01
N PHE A 151 -1.69 -17.79 3.92
CA PHE A 151 -0.23 -17.64 3.96
C PHE A 151 0.41 -18.91 4.53
N ALA A 152 1.74 -19.00 4.49
CA ALA A 152 2.49 -20.07 5.11
C ALA A 152 3.06 -19.58 6.47
N PRO A 153 2.42 -19.85 7.62
CA PRO A 153 2.90 -19.37 8.92
C PRO A 153 4.30 -19.90 9.22
N PHE A 154 5.15 -19.06 9.82
CA PHE A 154 6.48 -19.46 10.27
C PHE A 154 6.39 -20.67 11.20
N GLY A 155 7.24 -21.69 10.93
CA GLY A 155 7.28 -22.94 11.68
C GLY A 155 6.37 -24.04 11.11
N MET A 156 5.58 -23.80 10.06
CA MET A 156 4.73 -24.80 9.42
C MET A 156 5.34 -25.44 8.17
N LYS A 157 6.63 -25.28 7.94
CA LYS A 157 7.37 -25.87 6.81
C LYS A 157 6.69 -25.62 5.45
N GLY A 158 6.25 -24.39 5.23
CA GLY A 158 5.61 -23.95 3.97
C GLY A 158 4.13 -24.37 3.80
N LYS A 159 3.52 -25.09 4.75
CA LYS A 159 2.09 -25.40 4.68
C LYS A 159 1.25 -24.15 4.81
N ARG A 160 0.31 -23.94 3.87
CA ARG A 160 -0.58 -22.77 3.88
C ARG A 160 -1.74 -22.96 4.86
N LYS A 161 -2.06 -21.92 5.60
CA LYS A 161 -3.20 -21.81 6.53
C LYS A 161 -4.03 -20.58 6.19
N LYS A 162 -5.34 -20.63 6.41
CA LYS A 162 -6.18 -19.43 6.33
C LYS A 162 -5.85 -18.48 7.47
N VAL A 163 -5.85 -17.18 7.20
CA VAL A 163 -5.70 -16.15 8.23
C VAL A 163 -6.86 -16.25 9.23
N SER A 164 -8.09 -16.47 8.75
CA SER A 164 -9.27 -16.69 9.61
C SER A 164 -9.05 -17.76 10.68
N ASP A 165 -8.47 -18.91 10.26
CA ASP A 165 -8.23 -20.05 11.17
C ASP A 165 -7.17 -19.70 12.22
N LEU A 166 -6.13 -18.97 11.81
CA LEU A 166 -5.11 -18.47 12.74
C LEU A 166 -5.71 -17.54 13.79
N LEU A 167 -6.59 -16.62 13.38
CA LEU A 167 -7.25 -15.66 14.28
C LEU A 167 -8.29 -16.32 15.20
N ILE A 168 -8.88 -17.44 14.78
CA ILE A 168 -9.76 -18.27 15.63
C ILE A 168 -8.93 -18.99 16.69
N ASP A 169 -7.82 -19.62 16.30
CA ASP A 169 -6.94 -20.33 17.24
C ASP A 169 -6.41 -19.40 18.35
N LEU A 170 -6.19 -18.14 18.02
CA LEU A 170 -5.76 -17.09 18.96
C LEU A 170 -6.92 -16.54 19.83
N LYS A 171 -8.15 -17.03 19.61
CA LYS A 171 -9.35 -16.59 20.34
C LYS A 171 -9.59 -15.08 20.30
N LEU A 172 -9.18 -14.42 19.20
CA LEU A 172 -9.42 -12.98 19.05
C LEU A 172 -10.91 -12.69 18.97
N SER A 173 -11.33 -11.59 19.60
CA SER A 173 -12.69 -11.10 19.50
C SER A 173 -13.07 -10.73 18.06
N CYS A 174 -14.37 -10.67 17.73
CA CYS A 174 -14.83 -10.26 16.40
C CYS A 174 -14.36 -8.83 16.06
N VAL A 175 -14.27 -7.95 17.05
CA VAL A 175 -13.82 -6.56 16.88
C VAL A 175 -12.32 -6.51 16.58
N ASP A 176 -11.52 -7.28 17.33
CA ASP A 176 -10.07 -7.32 17.14
C ASP A 176 -9.71 -7.93 15.78
N LYS A 177 -10.43 -8.98 15.38
CA LYS A 177 -10.25 -9.58 14.04
C LYS A 177 -10.40 -8.56 12.91
N GLN A 178 -11.36 -7.63 13.02
CA GLN A 178 -11.59 -6.61 11.98
C GLN A 178 -10.47 -5.58 11.86
N ARG A 179 -9.58 -5.50 12.84
CA ARG A 179 -8.45 -4.55 12.87
C ARG A 179 -7.12 -5.16 12.48
N VAL A 180 -7.06 -6.49 12.34
CA VAL A 180 -5.81 -7.17 12.01
C VAL A 180 -5.30 -6.73 10.63
N ILE A 181 -4.06 -6.26 10.61
CA ILE A 181 -3.38 -5.82 9.41
C ILE A 181 -2.51 -6.96 8.86
N VAL A 182 -2.46 -7.10 7.56
CA VAL A 182 -1.50 -7.94 6.85
C VAL A 182 -0.54 -7.09 6.04
N LEU A 183 0.74 -7.40 6.14
CA LEU A 183 1.80 -6.84 5.30
C LEU A 183 2.02 -7.80 4.13
N LEU A 184 2.09 -7.26 2.91
CA LEU A 184 2.21 -8.02 1.68
C LEU A 184 3.46 -7.61 0.90
N SER A 185 4.02 -8.57 0.18
CA SER A 185 4.98 -8.37 -0.90
C SER A 185 4.33 -8.92 -2.18
N ALA A 186 4.01 -8.06 -3.13
CA ALA A 186 3.06 -8.35 -4.19
C ALA A 186 1.74 -8.91 -3.61
N ASP A 187 1.32 -10.12 -4.00
CA ASP A 187 0.09 -10.77 -3.52
C ASP A 187 0.32 -11.72 -2.32
N GLU A 188 1.59 -11.94 -1.91
CA GLU A 188 1.91 -12.87 -0.84
C GLU A 188 1.98 -12.16 0.52
N ILE A 189 1.33 -12.74 1.53
CA ILE A 189 1.36 -12.22 2.89
C ILE A 189 2.72 -12.51 3.52
N VAL A 190 3.46 -11.47 3.86
CA VAL A 190 4.73 -11.50 4.59
C VAL A 190 4.51 -11.62 6.08
N TRP A 191 3.48 -10.94 6.59
CA TRP A 191 3.22 -10.85 8.02
C TRP A 191 1.75 -10.60 8.32
N VAL A 192 1.17 -11.39 9.22
CA VAL A 192 -0.05 -11.04 9.94
C VAL A 192 0.42 -10.27 11.17
N VAL A 193 0.26 -8.96 11.16
CA VAL A 193 0.91 -8.01 12.09
C VAL A 193 0.57 -8.33 13.54
N GLY A 194 1.60 -8.36 14.39
CA GLY A 194 1.45 -8.72 15.81
C GLY A 194 1.19 -10.20 16.10
N VAL A 195 1.01 -11.02 15.05
CA VAL A 195 0.58 -12.42 15.20
C VAL A 195 1.64 -13.40 14.71
N ARG A 196 1.93 -13.42 13.40
CA ARG A 196 2.83 -14.42 12.81
C ARG A 196 3.38 -13.97 11.46
N SER A 197 4.71 -14.10 11.29
CA SER A 197 5.36 -13.94 10.00
C SER A 197 5.16 -15.14 9.08
N SER A 198 5.42 -14.95 7.78
CA SER A 198 5.39 -16.04 6.80
C SER A 198 6.72 -16.77 6.73
N ASP A 199 6.65 -18.09 6.60
CA ASP A 199 7.81 -19.00 6.43
C ASP A 199 8.50 -18.79 5.07
N LEU A 200 7.77 -18.27 4.08
CA LEU A 200 8.31 -18.03 2.73
C LEU A 200 9.42 -16.98 2.73
N PHE A 201 9.34 -16.00 3.62
CA PHE A 201 10.28 -14.88 3.72
C PHE A 201 11.26 -15.01 4.89
N ARG A 202 11.31 -16.18 5.50
CA ARG A 202 12.19 -16.41 6.67
C ARG A 202 13.66 -16.18 6.33
N VAL A 203 14.38 -15.67 7.31
CA VAL A 203 15.84 -15.61 7.30
C VAL A 203 16.39 -17.03 7.47
N ASP A 204 17.32 -17.42 6.59
CA ASP A 204 18.01 -18.71 6.65
C ASP A 204 19.54 -18.53 6.48
N SER A 205 20.28 -19.65 6.38
CA SER A 205 21.74 -19.62 6.21
C SER A 205 22.21 -18.93 4.94
N ASN A 206 21.37 -18.92 3.90
CA ASN A 206 21.69 -18.38 2.56
C ASN A 206 21.27 -16.91 2.40
N THR A 207 20.54 -16.36 3.36
CA THR A 207 20.08 -14.96 3.33
C THR A 207 21.26 -14.00 3.31
N LYS A 208 21.36 -13.18 2.26
CA LYS A 208 22.40 -12.15 2.11
C LYS A 208 22.03 -10.88 2.85
N THR A 209 20.82 -10.39 2.65
CA THR A 209 20.35 -9.15 3.24
C THR A 209 19.15 -9.40 4.16
N ILE A 210 19.30 -9.08 5.44
CA ILE A 210 18.23 -9.21 6.43
C ILE A 210 17.53 -7.86 6.55
N LEU A 211 16.20 -7.85 6.42
CA LEU A 211 15.36 -6.68 6.64
C LEU A 211 14.60 -6.84 7.96
N ARG A 212 14.83 -5.92 8.89
CA ARG A 212 14.04 -5.75 10.10
C ARG A 212 12.84 -4.87 9.77
N ILE A 213 11.65 -5.36 10.06
CA ILE A 213 10.39 -4.65 9.85
C ILE A 213 9.72 -4.48 11.20
N GLU A 214 9.45 -3.24 11.58
CA GLU A 214 8.80 -2.88 12.82
C GLU A 214 7.48 -2.15 12.52
N TYR A 215 6.39 -2.66 13.12
CA TYR A 215 5.10 -1.96 13.09
C TYR A 215 5.11 -0.83 14.12
N THR A 216 4.94 0.38 13.64
CA THR A 216 4.90 1.61 14.44
C THR A 216 3.51 2.22 14.34
N GLU A 217 2.68 1.93 15.31
CA GLU A 217 1.34 2.50 15.42
C GLU A 217 1.35 4.00 15.75
#